data_15f4c2d4310e8018cec957006fcdee5a
#
_entry.id   15f4c2d4310e8018cec957006fcdee5a
#
_cell.length_a   1.000
_cell.length_b   1.000
_cell.length_c   1.000
_cell.angle_alpha   90.00
_cell.angle_beta   90.00
_cell.angle_gamma   90.00
#
_symmetry.space_group_name_H-M   'P 1'
#
loop_
_entity.id
_entity.type
_entity.pdbx_description
1 polymer ?
#
loop_
_entity_poly.entity_id
_entity_poly.type
_entity_poly.pdbx_seq_one_letter_code
_entity_poly.pdbx_strand_id
1 'polypeptide(L)'
;MSKTIDRSDIFKSALSAATRAIAGQDELAVEFSVDGGRAQQGQVTLTTPPKDLTPAAAARARGQADALALRVAHHDVRKHARAMPQREDARRLFEAAERARVESIGAVAMDGVAENLDAALQQRCERAGYSRVTDKSRAP
;
A
#
# COMPACT_ATOMS: atom_id res chain seq x y z
N MET A 1 -6.87 33.88 15.60
CA MET A 1 -6.30 33.57 14.27
C MET A 1 -6.89 32.24 13.78
N SER A 2 -7.60 32.30 12.68
CA SER A 2 -8.12 31.08 12.06
C SER A 2 -6.95 30.32 11.42
N LYS A 3 -6.61 29.14 11.93
CA LYS A 3 -5.60 28.27 11.33
C LYS A 3 -6.20 27.76 10.01
N THR A 4 -5.71 28.26 8.89
CA THR A 4 -6.11 27.74 7.59
C THR A 4 -5.71 26.26 7.56
N ILE A 5 -6.69 25.37 7.54
CA ILE A 5 -6.43 23.92 7.45
C ILE A 5 -5.89 23.68 6.05
N ASP A 6 -4.66 23.17 5.97
CA ASP A 6 -4.02 22.85 4.71
C ASP A 6 -4.73 21.63 4.06
N ARG A 7 -4.90 21.68 2.74
CA ARG A 7 -5.44 20.54 1.96
C ARG A 7 -4.67 19.25 2.22
N SER A 8 -3.37 19.35 2.43
CA SER A 8 -2.52 18.22 2.79
C SER A 8 -2.92 17.60 4.12
N ASP A 9 -3.24 18.42 5.13
CA ASP A 9 -3.66 17.93 6.45
C ASP A 9 -5.03 17.25 6.39
N ILE A 10 -5.96 17.81 5.60
CA ILE A 10 -7.28 17.20 5.36
C ILE A 10 -7.10 15.83 4.70
N PHE A 11 -6.26 15.77 3.67
CA PHE A 11 -6.00 14.52 2.95
C PHE A 11 -5.35 13.46 3.85
N LYS A 12 -4.34 13.82 4.65
CA LYS A 12 -3.70 12.91 5.61
C LYS A 12 -4.68 12.39 6.66
N SER A 13 -5.55 13.26 7.16
CA SER A 13 -6.59 12.87 8.12
C SER A 13 -7.57 11.87 7.52
N ALA A 14 -8.05 12.14 6.30
CA ALA A 14 -8.94 11.22 5.57
C ALA A 14 -8.25 9.88 5.26
N LEU A 15 -6.99 9.93 4.84
CA LEU A 15 -6.19 8.74 4.53
C LEU A 15 -5.98 7.87 5.78
N SER A 16 -5.70 8.49 6.93
CA SER A 16 -5.56 7.80 8.21
C SER A 16 -6.86 7.11 8.64
N ALA A 17 -7.99 7.79 8.48
CA ALA A 17 -9.31 7.23 8.79
C ALA A 17 -9.64 6.03 7.88
N ALA A 18 -9.42 6.16 6.58
CA ALA A 18 -9.61 5.08 5.62
C ALA A 18 -8.70 3.87 5.91
N THR A 19 -7.44 4.13 6.25
CA THR A 19 -6.48 3.07 6.61
C THR A 19 -6.96 2.27 7.82
N ARG A 20 -7.44 2.92 8.87
CA ARG A 20 -8.02 2.24 10.05
C ARG A 20 -9.26 1.42 9.70
N ALA A 21 -10.15 2.00 8.92
CA ALA A 21 -11.39 1.34 8.50
C ALA A 21 -11.12 0.08 7.67
N ILE A 22 -10.23 0.14 6.69
CA ILE A 22 -9.86 -1.01 5.85
C ILE A 22 -9.09 -2.06 6.67
N ALA A 23 -8.22 -1.64 7.58
CA ALA A 23 -7.50 -2.53 8.48
C ALA A 23 -8.41 -3.20 9.53
N GLY A 24 -9.61 -2.67 9.75
CA GLY A 24 -10.52 -3.14 10.79
C GLY A 24 -10.00 -2.89 12.22
N GLN A 25 -9.18 -1.87 12.41
CA GLN A 25 -8.54 -1.54 13.69
C GLN A 25 -8.63 -0.05 13.97
N ASP A 26 -9.59 0.36 14.80
CA ASP A 26 -9.82 1.77 15.15
C ASP A 26 -8.63 2.41 15.88
N GLU A 27 -7.92 1.63 16.69
CA GLU A 27 -6.76 2.06 17.47
C GLU A 27 -5.42 1.97 16.72
N LEU A 28 -5.45 1.62 15.43
CA LEU A 28 -4.23 1.52 14.63
C LEU A 28 -3.52 2.88 14.58
N ALA A 29 -2.26 2.91 15.00
CA ALA A 29 -1.41 4.08 14.88
C ALA A 29 -1.05 4.31 13.40
N VAL A 30 -1.39 5.47 12.86
CA VAL A 30 -1.06 5.85 11.48
C VAL A 30 -0.15 7.06 11.51
N GLU A 31 1.06 6.89 11.03
CA GLU A 31 2.09 7.93 10.94
C GLU A 31 2.47 8.18 9.50
N PHE A 32 3.08 9.35 9.24
CA PHE A 32 3.59 9.72 7.92
C PHE A 32 5.10 9.96 7.98
N SER A 33 5.82 9.42 7.02
CA SER A 33 7.26 9.60 6.89
C SER A 33 7.66 9.66 5.41
N VAL A 34 8.75 10.33 5.11
CA VAL A 34 9.35 10.33 3.77
C VAL A 34 9.71 8.91 3.35
N ASP A 35 10.22 8.10 4.28
CA ASP A 35 10.57 6.69 4.09
C ASP A 35 9.43 5.74 4.52
N GLY A 36 8.17 6.15 4.33
CA GLY A 36 7.00 5.37 4.67
C GLY A 36 6.83 4.11 3.81
N GLY A 37 5.72 3.44 4.02
CA GLY A 37 5.38 2.21 3.31
C GLY A 37 5.64 0.95 4.13
N ARG A 38 5.45 1.02 5.45
CA ARG A 38 5.63 -0.09 6.37
C ARG A 38 4.40 -0.34 7.22
N ALA A 39 4.12 -1.61 7.47
CA ALA A 39 3.15 -2.05 8.45
C ALA A 39 3.85 -2.91 9.50
N GLN A 40 3.62 -2.59 10.76
CA GLN A 40 4.11 -3.33 11.92
C GLN A 40 2.94 -3.62 12.85
N GLN A 41 3.14 -4.42 13.88
CA GLN A 41 2.07 -4.71 14.82
C GLN A 41 1.56 -3.42 15.49
N GLY A 42 0.28 -3.11 15.27
CA GLY A 42 -0.38 -1.93 15.85
C GLY A 42 -0.03 -0.59 15.20
N GLN A 43 0.80 -0.55 14.16
CA GLN A 43 1.25 0.69 13.53
C GLN A 43 1.42 0.55 12.02
N VAL A 44 1.01 1.58 11.30
CA VAL A 44 1.29 1.76 9.86
C VAL A 44 1.99 3.10 9.65
N THR A 45 3.10 3.08 8.94
CA THR A 45 3.80 4.28 8.50
C THR A 45 3.56 4.47 7.01
N LEU A 46 2.77 5.47 6.67
CA LEU A 46 2.46 5.85 5.29
C LEU A 46 3.53 6.79 4.73
N THR A 47 3.72 6.75 3.42
CA THR A 47 4.56 7.75 2.75
C THR A 47 3.87 9.12 2.79
N THR A 48 4.62 10.15 3.17
CA THR A 48 4.11 11.53 3.17
C THR A 48 3.68 11.91 1.75
N PRO A 49 2.43 12.33 1.53
CA PRO A 49 1.97 12.78 0.23
C PRO A 49 2.74 14.01 -0.25
N PRO A 50 2.92 14.20 -1.57
CA PRO A 50 3.56 15.40 -2.09
C PRO A 50 2.71 16.64 -1.79
N LYS A 51 3.36 17.80 -1.70
CA LYS A 51 2.67 19.09 -1.47
C LYS A 51 1.68 19.42 -2.59
N ASP A 52 2.08 19.12 -3.83
CA ASP A 52 1.21 19.21 -4.99
C ASP A 52 0.42 17.92 -5.16
N LEU A 53 -0.75 17.89 -4.56
CA LEU A 53 -1.63 16.72 -4.53
C LEU A 53 -2.50 16.69 -5.79
N THR A 54 -1.90 16.24 -6.89
CA THR A 54 -2.65 15.95 -8.12
C THR A 54 -3.59 14.74 -7.94
N PRO A 55 -4.64 14.59 -8.76
CA PRO A 55 -5.50 13.38 -8.71
C PRO A 55 -4.72 12.07 -8.82
N ALA A 56 -3.70 12.02 -9.67
CA ALA A 56 -2.83 10.85 -9.83
C ALA A 56 -2.00 10.59 -8.57
N ALA A 57 -1.41 11.63 -7.97
CA ALA A 57 -0.66 11.51 -6.72
C ALA A 57 -1.55 11.05 -5.56
N ALA A 58 -2.78 11.56 -5.48
CA ALA A 58 -3.76 11.15 -4.48
C ALA A 58 -4.16 9.67 -4.64
N ALA A 59 -4.42 9.22 -5.87
CA ALA A 59 -4.75 7.82 -6.15
C ALA A 59 -3.60 6.87 -5.75
N ARG A 60 -2.37 7.22 -6.06
CA ARG A 60 -1.17 6.44 -5.66
C ARG A 60 -1.01 6.39 -4.14
N ALA A 61 -1.18 7.51 -3.45
CA ALA A 61 -1.10 7.56 -2.00
C ALA A 61 -2.19 6.71 -1.34
N ARG A 62 -3.42 6.75 -1.86
CA ARG A 62 -4.51 5.87 -1.41
C ARG A 62 -4.18 4.40 -1.65
N GLY A 63 -3.70 4.06 -2.84
CA GLY A 63 -3.34 2.67 -3.16
C GLY A 63 -2.24 2.10 -2.27
N GLN A 64 -1.22 2.89 -1.94
CA GLN A 64 -0.19 2.49 -0.98
C GLN A 64 -0.77 2.28 0.42
N ALA A 65 -1.64 3.17 0.87
CA ALA A 65 -2.29 3.07 2.17
C ALA A 65 -3.25 1.88 2.24
N ASP A 66 -4.05 1.67 1.20
CA ASP A 66 -4.99 0.54 1.09
C ASP A 66 -4.25 -0.80 1.12
N ALA A 67 -3.14 -0.93 0.39
CA ALA A 67 -2.30 -2.13 0.40
C ALA A 67 -1.76 -2.46 1.80
N LEU A 68 -1.30 -1.45 2.53
CA LEU A 68 -0.81 -1.65 3.91
C LEU A 68 -1.94 -1.99 4.88
N ALA A 69 -3.09 -1.34 4.75
CA ALA A 69 -4.28 -1.62 5.56
C ALA A 69 -4.79 -3.05 5.34
N LEU A 70 -4.84 -3.52 4.09
CA LEU A 70 -5.20 -4.88 3.74
C LEU A 70 -4.20 -5.91 4.28
N ARG A 71 -2.91 -5.58 4.26
CA ARG A 71 -1.89 -6.41 4.90
C ARG A 71 -2.13 -6.54 6.40
N VAL A 72 -2.43 -5.45 7.08
CA VAL A 72 -2.79 -5.48 8.51
C VAL A 72 -4.02 -6.36 8.76
N ALA A 73 -5.04 -6.23 7.91
CA ALA A 73 -6.30 -6.96 8.08
C ALA A 73 -6.18 -8.46 7.80
N HIS A 74 -5.39 -8.87 6.82
CA HIS A 74 -5.46 -10.22 6.22
C HIS A 74 -4.17 -11.02 6.22
N HIS A 75 -3.03 -10.43 6.61
CA HIS A 75 -1.75 -11.13 6.66
C HIS A 75 -1.49 -11.71 8.05
N ASP A 76 -1.21 -13.01 8.11
CA ASP A 76 -0.81 -13.71 9.32
C ASP A 76 0.71 -13.95 9.31
N VAL A 77 1.43 -13.16 10.09
CA VAL A 77 2.90 -13.19 10.15
C VAL A 77 3.43 -14.57 10.55
N ARG A 78 2.76 -15.25 11.49
CA ARG A 78 3.21 -16.58 12.00
C ARG A 78 3.02 -17.67 10.96
N LYS A 79 1.85 -17.70 10.30
CA LYS A 79 1.58 -18.66 9.23
C LYS A 79 2.52 -18.43 8.05
N HIS A 80 2.71 -17.16 7.67
CA HIS A 80 3.60 -16.77 6.59
C HIS A 80 5.04 -17.21 6.85
N ALA A 81 5.58 -16.94 8.04
CA ALA A 81 6.93 -17.34 8.42
C ALA A 81 7.13 -18.87 8.41
N ARG A 82 6.12 -19.64 8.83
CA ARG A 82 6.19 -21.12 8.82
C ARG A 82 6.20 -21.69 7.41
N ALA A 83 5.52 -21.04 6.46
CA ALA A 83 5.41 -21.49 5.08
C ALA A 83 6.51 -20.92 4.18
N MET A 84 7.38 -20.05 4.69
CA MET A 84 8.40 -19.36 3.93
C MET A 84 9.37 -20.35 3.27
N PRO A 85 9.54 -20.32 1.94
CA PRO A 85 10.50 -21.18 1.25
C PRO A 85 11.94 -20.87 1.63
N GLN A 86 12.84 -21.88 1.46
CA GLN A 86 14.27 -21.72 1.76
C GLN A 86 15.02 -20.97 0.66
N ARG A 87 14.68 -21.22 -0.61
CA ARG A 87 15.35 -20.59 -1.75
C ARG A 87 14.90 -19.15 -1.94
N GLU A 88 15.83 -18.27 -2.29
CA GLU A 88 15.57 -16.83 -2.41
C GLU A 88 14.57 -16.50 -3.54
N ASP A 89 14.69 -17.15 -4.70
CA ASP A 89 13.74 -16.97 -5.82
C ASP A 89 12.31 -17.39 -5.44
N ALA A 90 12.18 -18.52 -4.73
CA ALA A 90 10.91 -19.00 -4.23
C ALA A 90 10.33 -18.05 -3.14
N ARG A 91 11.16 -17.46 -2.29
CA ARG A 91 10.73 -16.44 -1.32
C ARG A 91 10.14 -15.22 -2.00
N ARG A 92 10.79 -14.69 -3.02
CA ARG A 92 10.30 -13.53 -3.79
C ARG A 92 8.93 -13.82 -4.40
N LEU A 93 8.77 -14.98 -4.99
CA LEU A 93 7.49 -15.41 -5.56
C LEU A 93 6.42 -15.57 -4.47
N PHE A 94 6.77 -16.18 -3.35
CA PHE A 94 5.88 -16.37 -2.20
C PHE A 94 5.39 -15.02 -1.61
N GLU A 95 6.30 -14.06 -1.45
CA GLU A 95 5.96 -12.70 -1.00
C GLU A 95 5.07 -11.96 -2.00
N ALA A 96 5.33 -12.10 -3.29
CA ALA A 96 4.51 -11.50 -4.34
C ALA A 96 3.10 -12.12 -4.37
N ALA A 97 3.00 -13.44 -4.22
CA ALA A 97 1.72 -14.14 -4.15
C ALA A 97 0.90 -13.74 -2.91
N GLU A 98 1.54 -13.60 -1.75
CA GLU A 98 0.86 -13.14 -0.53
C GLU A 98 0.37 -11.70 -0.66
N ARG A 99 1.16 -10.82 -1.25
CA ARG A 99 0.71 -9.47 -1.56
C ARG A 99 -0.51 -9.48 -2.48
N ALA A 100 -0.45 -10.22 -3.57
CA ALA A 100 -1.57 -10.34 -4.50
C ALA A 100 -2.83 -10.89 -3.81
N ARG A 101 -2.66 -11.86 -2.91
CA ARG A 101 -3.78 -12.44 -2.16
C ARG A 101 -4.49 -11.39 -1.30
N VAL A 102 -3.76 -10.66 -0.46
CA VAL A 102 -4.37 -9.66 0.44
C VAL A 102 -4.95 -8.47 -0.32
N GLU A 103 -4.29 -8.00 -1.37
CA GLU A 103 -4.77 -6.92 -2.23
C GLU A 103 -6.05 -7.34 -2.98
N SER A 104 -6.12 -8.57 -3.48
CA SER A 104 -7.29 -9.11 -4.16
C SER A 104 -8.54 -9.17 -3.28
N ILE A 105 -8.39 -9.46 -1.99
CA ILE A 105 -9.51 -9.45 -1.03
C ILE A 105 -10.16 -8.06 -1.00
N GLY A 106 -9.36 -7.00 -0.90
CA GLY A 106 -9.85 -5.63 -0.88
C GLY A 106 -10.42 -5.18 -2.23
N ALA A 107 -9.74 -5.51 -3.31
CA ALA A 107 -10.17 -5.14 -4.66
C ALA A 107 -11.51 -5.73 -5.05
N VAL A 108 -11.78 -6.98 -4.67
CA VAL A 108 -13.08 -7.64 -4.91
C VAL A 108 -14.18 -7.03 -4.03
N ALA A 109 -13.85 -6.63 -2.81
CA ALA A 109 -14.84 -6.10 -1.87
C ALA A 109 -15.23 -4.63 -2.14
N MET A 110 -14.31 -3.83 -2.72
CA MET A 110 -14.47 -2.37 -2.84
C MET A 110 -13.87 -1.86 -4.16
N ASP A 111 -14.71 -1.36 -5.06
CA ASP A 111 -14.29 -0.84 -6.37
C ASP A 111 -13.26 0.29 -6.25
N GLY A 112 -13.45 1.22 -5.31
CA GLY A 112 -12.51 2.33 -5.08
C GLY A 112 -11.13 1.86 -4.60
N VAL A 113 -11.07 0.78 -3.83
CA VAL A 113 -9.80 0.14 -3.42
C VAL A 113 -9.14 -0.52 -4.63
N ALA A 114 -9.89 -1.19 -5.50
CA ALA A 114 -9.36 -1.77 -6.73
C ALA A 114 -8.67 -0.71 -7.61
N GLU A 115 -9.32 0.43 -7.82
CA GLU A 115 -8.76 1.55 -8.59
C GLU A 115 -7.50 2.13 -7.96
N ASN A 116 -7.49 2.31 -6.63
CA ASN A 116 -6.34 2.81 -5.89
C ASN A 116 -5.16 1.84 -5.95
N LEU A 117 -5.41 0.55 -5.78
CA LEU A 117 -4.38 -0.50 -5.87
C LEU A 117 -3.78 -0.59 -7.26
N ASP A 118 -4.58 -0.42 -8.31
CA ASP A 118 -4.10 -0.37 -9.70
C ASP A 118 -3.16 0.80 -9.92
N ALA A 119 -3.50 1.99 -9.43
CA ALA A 119 -2.63 3.17 -9.51
C ALA A 119 -1.28 2.95 -8.78
N ALA A 120 -1.29 2.31 -7.61
CA ALA A 120 -0.08 1.98 -6.86
C ALA A 120 0.76 0.91 -7.57
N LEU A 121 0.13 -0.10 -8.15
CA LEU A 121 0.79 -1.15 -8.92
C LEU A 121 1.47 -0.56 -10.16
N GLN A 122 0.77 0.29 -10.90
CA GLN A 122 1.31 0.97 -12.07
C GLN A 122 2.56 1.78 -11.72
N GLN A 123 2.55 2.52 -10.62
CA GLN A 123 3.72 3.25 -10.14
C GLN A 123 4.90 2.33 -9.80
N ARG A 124 4.64 1.17 -9.16
CA ARG A 124 5.70 0.18 -8.88
C ARG A 124 6.32 -0.36 -10.17
N CYS A 125 5.50 -0.69 -11.16
CA CYS A 125 5.97 -1.16 -12.46
C CYS A 125 6.80 -0.12 -13.21
N GLU A 126 6.38 1.14 -13.17
CA GLU A 126 7.12 2.27 -13.76
C GLU A 126 8.49 2.44 -13.09
N ARG A 127 8.55 2.43 -11.76
CA ARG A 127 9.80 2.54 -10.99
C ARG A 127 10.75 1.37 -11.22
N ALA A 128 10.21 0.18 -11.43
CA ALA A 128 10.98 -1.02 -11.76
C ALA A 128 11.45 -1.04 -13.23
N GLY A 129 11.00 -0.09 -14.06
CA GLY A 129 11.37 0.01 -15.46
C GLY A 129 10.64 -0.98 -16.38
N TYR A 130 9.57 -1.62 -15.91
CA TYR A 130 8.85 -2.63 -16.68
C TYR A 130 8.10 -2.06 -17.90
N SER A 131 7.79 -0.77 -17.92
CA SER A 131 7.21 -0.09 -19.07
C SER A 131 8.15 -0.05 -20.30
N ARG A 132 9.45 -0.34 -20.10
CA ARG A 132 10.49 -0.34 -21.14
C ARG A 132 11.02 -1.75 -21.45
N VAL A 133 10.32 -2.78 -21.00
CA VAL A 133 10.73 -4.15 -21.27
C VAL A 133 10.36 -4.51 -22.70
N THR A 134 11.37 -4.70 -23.54
CA THR A 134 11.24 -5.11 -24.96
C THR A 134 11.80 -6.51 -25.20
N ASP A 135 12.46 -7.10 -24.20
CA ASP A 135 13.10 -8.41 -24.27
C ASP A 135 12.63 -9.27 -23.09
N LYS A 136 12.33 -10.52 -23.37
CA LYS A 136 11.87 -11.52 -22.39
C LYS A 136 12.86 -11.73 -21.23
N SER A 137 14.16 -11.58 -21.48
CA SER A 137 15.20 -11.70 -20.45
C SER A 137 15.15 -10.58 -19.39
N ARG A 138 14.44 -9.49 -19.68
CA ARG A 138 14.28 -8.33 -18.80
C ARG A 138 12.89 -8.24 -18.15
N ALA A 139 12.05 -9.23 -18.43
CA ALA A 139 10.76 -9.35 -17.79
C ALA A 139 10.93 -9.75 -16.31
N PRO A 140 10.00 -9.33 -15.42
CA PRO A 140 10.02 -9.70 -14.01
C PRO A 140 9.87 -11.19 -13.79
#